data_2a5143efa8efbf38b0606a48b7b41ed4
#
_entry.id   2a5143efa8efbf38b0606a48b7b41ed4
#
_cell.length_a   1.000
_cell.length_b   1.000
_cell.length_c   1.000
_cell.angle_alpha   90.00
_cell.angle_beta   90.00
_cell.angle_gamma   90.00
#
_symmetry.space_group_name_H-M   'P 1'
#
loop_
_entity.id
_entity.type
_entity.pdbx_description
1 polymer ?
#
loop_
_entity_poly.entity_id
_entity_poly.type
_entity_poly.pdbx_seq_one_letter_code
_entity_poly.pdbx_strand_id
1 'polypeptide(L)'
;MPKKQDNSTFSLKKSLRVKALLEIDDPVVMETHGGYGKLYGMCYSHLEQGVVFEKRPERSAKLAMQRPGWAVYEADCEAALRAGVGGHLPVNFLDVDPYGEPWPVLDAFFESVRPRPPRLVVVVNDGLRNKLMTNSGWIVHSMQGIVDRMGNASLYQM
;
A
#
# COMPACT_ATOMS: atom_id res chain seq x y z
N MET A 1 -7.76 1.93 -27.18
CA MET A 1 -8.05 3.20 -26.49
C MET A 1 -6.95 3.45 -25.46
N PRO A 2 -6.32 4.63 -25.42
CA PRO A 2 -5.36 4.95 -24.37
C PRO A 2 -6.13 4.93 -23.03
N LYS A 3 -5.61 4.17 -22.03
CA LYS A 3 -6.17 4.18 -20.68
C LYS A 3 -6.06 5.59 -20.14
N LYS A 4 -7.19 6.19 -19.81
CA LYS A 4 -7.28 7.50 -19.18
C LYS A 4 -6.43 7.46 -17.91
N GLN A 5 -5.26 8.09 -17.92
CA GLN A 5 -4.46 8.26 -16.71
C GLN A 5 -5.10 9.41 -15.94
N ASP A 6 -5.89 9.06 -14.94
CA ASP A 6 -6.38 10.06 -14.00
C ASP A 6 -5.20 10.50 -13.10
N ASN A 7 -4.59 11.61 -13.45
CA ASN A 7 -3.50 12.19 -12.67
C ASN A 7 -4.00 13.02 -11.48
N SER A 8 -5.31 13.27 -11.37
CA SER A 8 -5.88 14.10 -10.30
C SER A 8 -5.66 13.51 -8.92
N THR A 9 -5.72 12.18 -8.81
CA THR A 9 -5.51 11.47 -7.55
C THR A 9 -4.04 11.47 -7.09
N PHE A 10 -3.07 11.63 -8.00
CA PHE A 10 -1.64 11.62 -7.62
C PHE A 10 -1.24 12.82 -6.78
N SER A 11 -1.81 13.99 -7.02
CA SER A 11 -1.55 15.18 -6.20
C SER A 11 -1.98 14.98 -4.74
N LEU A 12 -3.16 14.40 -4.53
CA LEU A 12 -3.67 14.07 -3.19
C LEU A 12 -2.84 12.97 -2.53
N LYS A 13 -2.51 11.92 -3.27
CA LYS A 13 -1.65 10.83 -2.80
C LYS A 13 -0.29 11.34 -2.34
N LYS A 14 0.32 12.23 -3.12
CA LYS A 14 1.59 12.90 -2.76
C LYS A 14 1.44 13.74 -1.49
N SER A 15 0.45 14.62 -1.45
CA SER A 15 0.25 15.52 -0.31
C SER A 15 0.05 14.76 1.01
N LEU A 16 -0.73 13.68 0.98
CA LEU A 16 -0.95 12.83 2.15
C LEU A 16 0.36 12.20 2.65
N ARG A 17 1.14 11.61 1.75
CA ARG A 17 2.39 10.93 2.11
C ARG A 17 3.46 11.87 2.59
N VAL A 18 3.61 13.02 1.94
CA VAL A 18 4.56 14.05 2.38
C VAL A 18 4.22 14.54 3.79
N LYS A 19 2.94 14.80 4.07
CA LYS A 19 2.51 15.17 5.43
C LYS A 19 2.76 14.05 6.44
N ALA A 20 2.44 12.82 6.06
CA ALA A 20 2.61 11.67 6.93
C ALA A 20 4.09 11.38 7.25
N LEU A 21 5.00 11.63 6.29
CA LEU A 21 6.45 11.49 6.52
C LEU A 21 6.98 12.46 7.56
N LEU A 22 6.39 13.66 7.71
CA LEU A 22 6.79 14.63 8.74
C LEU A 22 6.49 14.16 10.16
N GLU A 23 5.72 13.09 10.31
CA GLU A 23 5.36 12.53 11.61
C GLU A 23 6.38 11.53 12.15
N ILE A 24 7.42 11.20 11.38
CA ILE A 24 8.43 10.19 11.74
C ILE A 24 9.82 10.71 11.42
N ASP A 25 10.71 10.58 12.40
CA ASP A 25 12.15 10.72 12.20
C ASP A 25 12.67 9.39 11.61
N ASP A 26 13.64 9.50 10.67
CA ASP A 26 14.31 8.36 10.03
C ASP A 26 13.32 7.31 9.45
N PRO A 27 12.46 7.68 8.48
CA PRO A 27 11.45 6.79 7.96
C PRO A 27 12.04 5.60 7.19
N VAL A 28 11.67 4.40 7.59
CA VAL A 28 11.87 3.16 6.83
C VAL A 28 10.52 2.76 6.23
N VAL A 29 10.35 3.08 4.96
CA VAL A 29 9.08 2.91 4.25
C VAL A 29 8.93 1.49 3.73
N MET A 30 7.74 0.92 3.88
CA MET A 30 7.30 -0.26 3.14
C MET A 30 6.17 0.13 2.18
N GLU A 31 6.44 0.10 0.87
CA GLU A 31 5.42 0.17 -0.17
C GLU A 31 4.89 -1.23 -0.48
N THR A 32 3.63 -1.48 -0.20
CA THR A 32 3.01 -2.79 -0.42
C THR A 32 2.69 -3.08 -1.89
N HIS A 33 2.61 -2.04 -2.73
CA HIS A 33 2.27 -2.14 -4.14
C HIS A 33 3.08 -1.12 -4.94
N GLY A 34 4.30 -1.46 -5.34
CA GLY A 34 5.24 -0.54 -5.99
C GLY A 34 4.81 -0.02 -7.36
N GLY A 35 4.05 -0.82 -8.11
CA GLY A 35 3.56 -0.46 -9.42
C GLY A 35 4.68 -0.06 -10.40
N TYR A 36 4.59 1.13 -10.97
CA TYR A 36 5.63 1.69 -11.85
C TYR A 36 6.61 2.64 -11.12
N GLY A 37 6.56 2.71 -9.78
CA GLY A 37 7.43 3.57 -8.99
C GLY A 37 7.05 5.05 -8.99
N LYS A 38 5.82 5.40 -9.35
CA LYS A 38 5.39 6.82 -9.38
C LYS A 38 5.39 7.46 -7.99
N LEU A 39 4.87 6.77 -6.98
CA LEU A 39 4.85 7.28 -5.61
C LEU A 39 6.26 7.38 -5.04
N TYR A 40 7.11 6.40 -5.30
CA TYR A 40 8.51 6.48 -4.95
C TYR A 40 9.16 7.76 -5.49
N GLY A 41 9.07 8.00 -6.81
CA GLY A 41 9.66 9.19 -7.44
C GLY A 41 9.13 10.51 -6.88
N MET A 42 7.85 10.55 -6.42
CA MET A 42 7.23 11.76 -5.91
C MET A 42 7.47 11.99 -4.41
N CYS A 43 7.62 10.91 -3.61
CA CYS A 43 7.56 10.98 -2.15
C CYS A 43 8.77 10.39 -1.44
N TYR A 44 9.41 9.36 -2.02
CA TYR A 44 10.37 8.52 -1.28
C TYR A 44 11.77 8.47 -1.88
N SER A 45 12.01 9.10 -3.03
CA SER A 45 13.30 9.02 -3.74
C SER A 45 14.51 9.60 -2.98
N HIS A 46 14.25 10.39 -1.93
CA HIS A 46 15.27 10.93 -1.04
C HIS A 46 15.62 10.00 0.13
N LEU A 47 14.88 8.91 0.29
CA LEU A 47 15.11 7.95 1.37
C LEU A 47 16.11 6.89 0.93
N GLU A 48 17.12 6.65 1.76
CA GLU A 48 18.21 5.73 1.46
C GLU A 48 17.78 4.26 1.52
N GLN A 49 16.80 3.94 2.38
CA GLN A 49 16.35 2.57 2.60
C GLN A 49 14.84 2.45 2.67
N GLY A 50 14.36 1.29 2.29
CA GLY A 50 12.95 0.93 2.36
C GLY A 50 12.69 -0.45 1.78
N VAL A 51 11.43 -0.79 1.70
CA VAL A 51 10.95 -2.08 1.18
C VAL A 51 9.87 -1.82 0.16
N VAL A 52 9.85 -2.59 -0.93
CA VAL A 52 8.75 -2.57 -1.88
C VAL A 52 8.41 -3.97 -2.34
N PHE A 53 7.12 -4.21 -2.46
CA PHE A 53 6.57 -5.42 -3.08
C PHE A 53 5.92 -5.08 -4.41
N GLU A 54 6.19 -5.89 -5.43
CA GLU A 54 5.52 -5.84 -6.73
C GLU A 54 5.50 -7.25 -7.33
N LYS A 55 4.31 -7.74 -7.66
CA LYS A 55 4.15 -9.11 -8.15
C LYS A 55 4.45 -9.31 -9.63
N ARG A 56 4.56 -8.24 -10.41
CA ARG A 56 4.85 -8.32 -11.85
C ARG A 56 6.34 -8.21 -12.09
N PRO A 57 6.99 -9.24 -12.68
CA PRO A 57 8.44 -9.29 -12.89
C PRO A 57 9.00 -8.06 -13.58
N GLU A 58 8.34 -7.61 -14.66
CA GLU A 58 8.81 -6.47 -15.45
C GLU A 58 8.78 -5.14 -14.68
N ARG A 59 7.86 -5.01 -13.70
CA ARG A 59 7.79 -3.84 -12.83
C ARG A 59 8.78 -3.95 -11.69
N SER A 60 8.87 -5.13 -11.08
CA SER A 60 9.82 -5.41 -10.01
C SER A 60 11.25 -5.14 -10.44
N ALA A 61 11.66 -5.65 -11.61
CA ALA A 61 12.97 -5.36 -12.20
C ALA A 61 13.22 -3.85 -12.38
N LYS A 62 12.22 -3.10 -12.87
CA LYS A 62 12.32 -1.65 -13.01
C LYS A 62 12.46 -0.94 -11.66
N LEU A 63 11.71 -1.38 -10.66
CA LEU A 63 11.80 -0.82 -9.31
C LEU A 63 13.17 -1.05 -8.69
N ALA A 64 13.76 -2.22 -8.88
CA ALA A 64 15.10 -2.53 -8.38
C ALA A 64 16.16 -1.61 -8.99
N MET A 65 16.05 -1.30 -10.28
CA MET A 65 16.96 -0.33 -10.93
C MET A 65 16.79 1.10 -10.41
N GLN A 66 15.57 1.49 -10.01
CA GLN A 66 15.28 2.84 -9.52
C GLN A 66 15.66 3.07 -8.06
N ARG A 67 15.83 2.00 -7.28
CA ARG A 67 15.95 2.04 -5.82
C ARG A 67 17.09 1.14 -5.30
N PRO A 68 18.34 1.43 -5.63
CA PRO A 68 19.46 0.54 -5.32
C PRO A 68 19.65 0.29 -3.80
N GLY A 69 19.19 1.20 -2.94
CA GLY A 69 19.24 1.04 -1.48
C GLY A 69 18.02 0.35 -0.86
N TRP A 70 17.00 0.02 -1.68
CA TRP A 70 15.77 -0.59 -1.16
C TRP A 70 15.74 -2.10 -1.37
N ALA A 71 15.11 -2.81 -0.43
CA ALA A 71 14.75 -4.21 -0.64
C ALA A 71 13.54 -4.30 -1.58
N VAL A 72 13.75 -4.87 -2.77
CA VAL A 72 12.69 -5.04 -3.77
C VAL A 72 12.33 -6.51 -3.87
N TYR A 73 11.08 -6.84 -3.57
CA TYR A 73 10.56 -8.19 -3.62
C TYR A 73 9.60 -8.38 -4.79
N GLU A 74 9.93 -9.30 -5.69
CA GLU A 74 9.00 -9.79 -6.71
C GLU A 74 8.05 -10.80 -6.07
N ALA A 75 6.96 -10.30 -5.50
CA ALA A 75 6.01 -11.13 -4.76
C ALA A 75 4.63 -10.49 -4.67
N ASP A 76 3.63 -11.32 -4.43
CA ASP A 76 2.37 -10.86 -3.87
C ASP A 76 2.59 -10.42 -2.43
N CYS A 77 2.21 -9.19 -2.10
CA CYS A 77 2.56 -8.58 -0.82
C CYS A 77 1.92 -9.32 0.36
N GLU A 78 0.64 -9.67 0.27
CA GLU A 78 -0.04 -10.39 1.35
C GLU A 78 0.64 -11.73 1.63
N ALA A 79 0.84 -12.54 0.59
CA ALA A 79 1.48 -13.84 0.71
C ALA A 79 2.90 -13.73 1.26
N ALA A 80 3.68 -12.75 0.80
CA ALA A 80 5.04 -12.51 1.26
C ALA A 80 5.09 -12.10 2.75
N LEU A 81 4.20 -11.21 3.18
CA LEU A 81 4.12 -10.78 4.58
C LEU A 81 3.74 -11.94 5.50
N ARG A 82 2.77 -12.77 5.11
CA ARG A 82 2.39 -13.99 5.86
C ARG A 82 3.54 -15.00 5.94
N ALA A 83 4.39 -15.07 4.93
CA ALA A 83 5.61 -15.88 4.91
C ALA A 83 6.80 -15.24 5.67
N GLY A 84 6.62 -14.07 6.28
CA GLY A 84 7.66 -13.38 7.06
C GLY A 84 8.69 -12.62 6.22
N VAL A 85 8.45 -12.43 4.91
CA VAL A 85 9.37 -11.67 4.05
C VAL A 85 9.47 -10.22 4.52
N GLY A 86 10.69 -9.70 4.62
CA GLY A 86 10.95 -8.34 5.10
C GLY A 86 10.68 -8.15 6.61
N GLY A 87 10.42 -9.23 7.35
CA GLY A 87 10.11 -9.17 8.78
C GLY A 87 11.25 -8.68 9.67
N HIS A 88 12.50 -8.73 9.19
CA HIS A 88 13.70 -8.25 9.92
C HIS A 88 13.90 -6.72 9.79
N LEU A 89 13.19 -6.07 8.90
CA LEU A 89 13.37 -4.64 8.62
C LEU A 89 12.58 -3.78 9.62
N PRO A 90 13.18 -2.71 10.16
CA PRO A 90 12.55 -1.85 11.17
C PRO A 90 11.57 -0.84 10.54
N VAL A 91 10.61 -1.35 9.79
CA VAL A 91 9.59 -0.55 9.11
C VAL A 91 8.78 0.27 10.10
N ASN A 92 8.77 1.59 9.93
CA ASN A 92 8.00 2.54 10.74
C ASN A 92 7.02 3.39 9.91
N PHE A 93 7.03 3.21 8.57
CA PHE A 93 6.06 3.84 7.67
C PHE A 93 5.52 2.79 6.70
N LEU A 94 4.22 2.51 6.76
CA LEU A 94 3.54 1.55 5.90
C LEU A 94 2.67 2.26 4.89
N ASP A 95 2.96 2.09 3.59
CA ASP A 95 2.16 2.62 2.48
C ASP A 95 1.38 1.50 1.78
N VAL A 96 0.07 1.50 1.97
CA VAL A 96 -0.86 0.51 1.42
C VAL A 96 -1.68 1.15 0.30
N ASP A 97 -1.30 0.88 -0.95
CA ASP A 97 -1.95 1.46 -2.14
C ASP A 97 -2.35 0.37 -3.16
N PRO A 98 -3.23 -0.57 -2.81
CA PRO A 98 -3.68 -1.62 -3.72
C PRO A 98 -4.63 -1.09 -4.79
N TYR A 99 -4.80 -1.87 -5.85
CA TYR A 99 -5.88 -1.66 -6.82
C TYR A 99 -7.27 -2.08 -6.31
N GLY A 100 -7.33 -2.68 -5.13
CA GLY A 100 -8.52 -3.24 -4.49
C GLY A 100 -8.59 -2.87 -3.02
N GLU A 101 -8.96 -3.86 -2.21
CA GLU A 101 -9.07 -3.71 -0.78
C GLU A 101 -7.69 -3.71 -0.08
N PRO A 102 -7.48 -2.84 0.89
CA PRO A 102 -6.22 -2.78 1.64
C PRO A 102 -6.16 -3.78 2.80
N TRP A 103 -7.29 -4.29 3.26
CA TRP A 103 -7.45 -5.01 4.52
C TRP A 103 -6.62 -6.29 4.62
N PRO A 104 -6.58 -7.18 3.61
CA PRO A 104 -5.78 -8.41 3.70
C PRO A 104 -4.29 -8.14 3.88
N VAL A 105 -3.78 -7.08 3.27
CA VAL A 105 -2.38 -6.67 3.42
C VAL A 105 -2.11 -6.07 4.79
N LEU A 106 -3.05 -5.28 5.32
CA LEU A 106 -2.97 -4.75 6.69
C LEU A 106 -2.97 -5.87 7.72
N ASP A 107 -3.88 -6.82 7.59
CA ASP A 107 -3.95 -7.99 8.47
C ASP A 107 -2.63 -8.77 8.41
N ALA A 108 -2.13 -9.09 7.22
CA ALA A 108 -0.87 -9.79 7.04
C ALA A 108 0.32 -9.03 7.65
N PHE A 109 0.35 -7.69 7.54
CA PHE A 109 1.40 -6.88 8.15
C PHE A 109 1.34 -6.95 9.68
N PHE A 110 0.17 -6.79 10.27
CA PHE A 110 0.01 -6.76 11.72
C PHE A 110 0.13 -8.15 12.38
N GLU A 111 -0.23 -9.21 11.67
CA GLU A 111 -0.05 -10.60 12.12
C GLU A 111 1.40 -11.08 11.98
N SER A 112 2.19 -10.51 11.06
CA SER A 112 3.56 -10.95 10.81
C SER A 112 4.50 -10.66 11.98
N VAL A 113 5.46 -11.56 12.22
CA VAL A 113 6.52 -11.38 13.22
C VAL A 113 7.55 -10.38 12.69
N ARG A 114 7.63 -9.23 13.33
CA ARG A 114 8.58 -8.16 12.98
C ARG A 114 8.87 -7.24 14.15
N PRO A 115 9.98 -6.47 14.14
CA PRO A 115 10.20 -5.39 15.08
C PRO A 115 9.02 -4.43 15.08
N ARG A 116 8.55 -4.05 16.25
CA ARG A 116 7.49 -3.04 16.41
C ARG A 116 8.15 -1.73 16.80
N PRO A 117 8.15 -0.73 15.91
CA PRO A 117 8.68 0.58 16.25
C PRO A 117 7.78 1.25 17.31
N PRO A 118 8.33 2.18 18.11
CA PRO A 118 7.53 2.94 19.09
C PRO A 118 6.44 3.78 18.41
N ARG A 119 6.65 4.15 17.16
CA ARG A 119 5.68 4.85 16.31
C ARG A 119 5.66 4.22 14.94
N LEU A 120 4.46 3.94 14.44
CA LEU A 120 4.19 3.47 13.08
C LEU A 120 3.18 4.39 12.44
N VAL A 121 3.52 4.95 11.29
CA VAL A 121 2.56 5.67 10.44
C VAL A 121 2.06 4.72 9.36
N VAL A 122 0.75 4.72 9.15
CA VAL A 122 0.10 3.91 8.13
C VAL A 122 -0.67 4.83 7.20
N VAL A 123 -0.34 4.79 5.91
CA VAL A 123 -1.08 5.47 4.86
C VAL A 123 -1.82 4.42 4.04
N VAL A 124 -3.14 4.57 3.97
CA VAL A 124 -4.00 3.61 3.29
C VAL A 124 -4.75 4.30 2.16
N ASN A 125 -4.67 3.72 0.98
CA ASN A 125 -5.56 4.05 -0.13
C ASN A 125 -6.53 2.90 -0.34
N ASP A 126 -7.81 3.18 -0.19
CA ASP A 126 -8.85 2.22 -0.50
C ASP A 126 -9.26 2.33 -1.98
N GLY A 127 -8.90 1.32 -2.75
CA GLY A 127 -9.26 1.22 -4.17
C GLY A 127 -10.68 0.73 -4.43
N LEU A 128 -11.42 0.32 -3.38
CA LEU A 128 -12.76 -0.28 -3.52
C LEU A 128 -13.89 0.73 -3.61
N ARG A 129 -13.72 1.94 -3.07
CA ARG A 129 -14.82 2.91 -2.98
C ARG A 129 -15.60 3.05 -4.29
N ASN A 130 -14.91 3.25 -5.39
CA ASN A 130 -15.57 3.39 -6.69
C ASN A 130 -16.27 2.10 -7.14
N LYS A 131 -15.73 0.94 -6.81
CA LYS A 131 -16.32 -0.36 -7.16
C LYS A 131 -17.57 -0.65 -6.33
N LEU A 132 -17.53 -0.36 -5.04
CA LEU A 132 -18.68 -0.50 -4.16
C LEU A 132 -19.82 0.45 -4.56
N MET A 133 -19.50 1.69 -4.90
CA MET A 133 -20.51 2.66 -5.37
C MET A 133 -21.13 2.30 -6.72
N THR A 134 -20.42 1.58 -7.58
CA THR A 134 -20.90 1.13 -8.89
C THR A 134 -21.58 -0.24 -8.86
N ASN A 135 -21.79 -0.81 -7.69
CA ASN A 135 -22.45 -2.11 -7.48
C ASN A 135 -21.81 -3.26 -8.26
N SER A 136 -20.50 -3.23 -8.42
CA SER A 136 -19.75 -4.19 -9.27
C SER A 136 -19.46 -5.55 -8.60
N GLY A 137 -20.23 -5.93 -7.58
CA GLY A 137 -20.19 -7.27 -6.98
C GLY A 137 -18.95 -7.60 -6.16
N TRP A 138 -18.15 -6.60 -5.81
CA TRP A 138 -17.00 -6.79 -4.94
C TRP A 138 -17.44 -6.77 -3.48
N ILE A 139 -17.16 -7.86 -2.81
CA ILE A 139 -17.44 -8.03 -1.40
C ILE A 139 -16.12 -8.03 -0.67
N VAL A 140 -15.98 -7.10 0.27
CA VAL A 140 -14.87 -7.08 1.22
C VAL A 140 -15.17 -8.12 2.28
N HIS A 141 -14.47 -9.25 2.29
CA HIS A 141 -14.75 -10.37 3.19
C HIS A 141 -14.86 -9.96 4.66
N SER A 142 -13.95 -9.11 5.13
CA SER A 142 -13.94 -8.60 6.50
C SER A 142 -15.14 -7.72 6.85
N MET A 143 -15.82 -7.16 5.84
CA MET A 143 -16.96 -6.26 6.02
C MET A 143 -18.29 -6.85 5.49
N GLN A 144 -18.27 -8.12 5.07
CA GLN A 144 -19.45 -8.77 4.47
C GLN A 144 -20.70 -8.62 5.34
N GLY A 145 -20.59 -8.86 6.64
CA GLY A 145 -21.71 -8.73 7.55
C GLY A 145 -22.28 -7.31 7.69
N ILE A 146 -21.51 -6.28 7.37
CA ILE A 146 -21.97 -4.89 7.32
C ILE A 146 -22.67 -4.64 5.99
N VAL A 147 -22.07 -5.09 4.89
CA VAL A 147 -22.64 -4.97 3.54
C VAL A 147 -24.00 -5.67 3.46
N ASP A 148 -24.12 -6.88 4.02
CA ASP A 148 -25.36 -7.67 4.02
C ASP A 148 -26.49 -6.96 4.79
N ARG A 149 -26.16 -6.22 5.85
CA ARG A 149 -27.15 -5.51 6.68
C ARG A 149 -27.49 -4.12 6.17
N MET A 150 -26.52 -3.39 5.64
CA MET A 150 -26.63 -1.96 5.38
C MET A 150 -26.47 -1.59 3.90
N GLY A 151 -26.05 -2.53 3.06
CA GLY A 151 -25.72 -2.28 1.67
C GLY A 151 -24.34 -1.64 1.46
N ASN A 152 -23.81 -1.77 0.24
CA ASN A 152 -22.46 -1.34 -0.13
C ASN A 152 -22.18 0.14 0.11
N ALA A 153 -23.15 1.01 -0.14
CA ALA A 153 -22.97 2.45 -0.02
C ALA A 153 -22.75 2.91 1.42
N SER A 154 -23.23 2.14 2.40
CA SER A 154 -23.17 2.51 3.82
C SER A 154 -21.79 2.34 4.43
N LEU A 155 -20.90 1.55 3.81
CA LEU A 155 -19.54 1.31 4.32
C LEU A 155 -18.70 2.58 4.48
N TYR A 156 -19.01 3.63 3.72
CA TYR A 156 -18.26 4.89 3.72
C TYR A 156 -19.01 6.06 4.35
N GLN A 157 -20.15 5.78 4.94
CA GLN A 157 -20.97 6.79 5.65
C GLN A 157 -20.80 6.71 7.18
N MET A 158 -20.05 5.73 7.65
CA MET A 158 -19.70 5.58 9.06
C MET A 158 -18.34 6.22 9.32
#